data_c2a88d0ac64beca95d0cd8df0ff6da8f
#
_entry.id   c2a88d0ac64beca95d0cd8df0ff6da8f
#
_cell.length_a   1.000
_cell.length_b   1.000
_cell.length_c   1.000
_cell.angle_alpha   90.00
_cell.angle_beta   90.00
_cell.angle_gamma   90.00
#
_symmetry.space_group_name_H-M   'P 1'
#
loop_
_entity.id
_entity.type
_entity.pdbx_description
1 polymer ?
#
loop_
_entity_poly.entity_id
_entity_poly.type
_entity_poly.pdbx_seq_one_letter_code
_entity_poly.pdbx_strand_id
1 'polypeptide(L)'
;MKHVFSVAGLGLATAFVVVFFTGRIDSKHLSVVAPRVGMQAEELDALIPRVAARTGATAGTSRRVVYLLACSGIPTSATIEAKALEAATITEKQRMTARQAAIAVLSGTPVDGSASPLKDC
;
A
#
# COMPACT_ATOMS: atom_id res chain seq x y z
N MET A 1 26.07 8.34 24.99
CA MET A 1 25.85 8.27 25.01
C MET A 1 25.51 8.15 25.20
N LYS A 2 25.53 8.23 25.06
CA LYS A 2 25.13 8.02 25.11
C LYS A 2 24.50 8.33 24.87
N HIS A 3 24.43 8.56 24.72
CA HIS A 3 23.78 8.68 24.45
C HIS A 3 23.51 8.76 23.64
N VAL A 4 23.84 8.79 23.34
CA VAL A 4 23.60 8.83 22.60
C VAL A 4 23.04 8.45 22.33
N PHE A 5 22.91 8.33 22.53
CA PHE A 5 22.21 7.93 22.40
C PHE A 5 21.64 8.19 22.60
N SER A 6 22.22 8.02 22.92
CA SER A 6 20.91 8.46 23.26
C SER A 6 20.51 9.74 22.59
N VAL A 7 21.37 10.55 22.53
CA VAL A 7 21.07 11.75 21.74
C VAL A 7 20.73 11.37 20.33
N ALA A 8 21.43 10.42 19.82
CA ALA A 8 21.08 9.89 18.52
C ALA A 8 19.67 9.32 18.54
N GLY A 9 19.30 8.69 19.64
CA GLY A 9 17.94 8.16 19.77
C GLY A 9 16.89 9.23 19.73
N LEU A 10 17.13 10.36 20.35
CA LEU A 10 16.20 11.47 20.32
C LEU A 10 16.01 12.02 18.91
N GLY A 11 17.11 12.20 18.20
CA GLY A 11 17.04 12.71 16.85
C GLY A 11 16.25 11.78 15.94
N LEU A 12 16.46 10.49 16.08
CA LEU A 12 15.73 9.52 15.29
C LEU A 12 14.26 9.52 15.63
N ALA A 13 13.92 9.60 16.89
CA ALA A 13 12.54 9.62 17.30
C ALA A 13 11.82 10.84 16.73
N THR A 14 12.46 11.99 16.74
CA THR A 14 11.87 13.20 16.21
C THR A 14 11.62 13.08 14.72
N ALA A 15 12.58 12.60 13.96
CA ALA A 15 12.43 12.44 12.52
C ALA A 15 11.31 11.47 12.21
N PHE A 16 11.20 10.42 12.98
CA PHE A 16 10.17 9.41 12.81
C PHE A 16 8.78 10.00 13.01
N VAL A 17 8.61 10.82 14.03
CA VAL A 17 7.34 11.47 14.32
C VAL A 17 6.93 12.36 13.16
N VAL A 18 7.86 13.11 12.59
CA VAL A 18 7.58 13.98 11.45
C VAL A 18 7.03 13.17 10.29
N VAL A 19 7.60 12.00 10.05
CA VAL A 19 7.12 11.13 8.97
C VAL A 19 5.68 10.74 9.16
N PHE A 20 5.23 10.52 10.39
CA PHE A 20 3.85 10.14 10.63
C PHE A 20 2.85 11.23 10.28
N PHE A 21 3.26 12.49 10.32
CA PHE A 21 2.34 13.58 10.05
C PHE A 21 2.24 13.94 8.58
N THR A 22 2.79 13.14 7.68
CA THR A 22 2.74 13.41 6.25
C THR A 22 1.56 12.75 5.54
N GLY A 23 0.61 12.20 6.27
CA GLY A 23 -0.56 11.57 5.67
C GLY A 23 -0.29 10.19 5.07
N ARG A 24 0.77 9.54 5.49
CA ARG A 24 1.10 8.21 4.99
C ARG A 24 0.17 7.16 5.53
N ILE A 25 -0.06 6.15 4.70
CA ILE A 25 -0.75 4.95 5.13
C ILE A 25 0.22 4.12 5.97
N ASP A 26 -0.13 3.83 7.20
CA ASP A 26 0.72 3.09 8.12
C ASP A 26 0.13 1.70 8.39
N SER A 27 0.78 0.95 9.27
CA SER A 27 0.35 -0.42 9.58
C SER A 27 -1.03 -0.45 10.24
N LYS A 28 -1.46 0.63 10.88
CA LYS A 28 -2.79 0.70 11.45
C LYS A 28 -3.85 0.66 10.35
N HIS A 29 -3.62 1.38 9.25
CA HIS A 29 -4.53 1.34 8.12
C HIS A 29 -4.55 -0.05 7.50
N LEU A 30 -3.40 -0.69 7.37
CA LEU A 30 -3.33 -2.04 6.81
C LEU A 30 -4.06 -3.05 7.66
N SER A 31 -4.04 -2.90 8.99
CA SER A 31 -4.72 -3.84 9.87
C SER A 31 -6.23 -3.78 9.72
N VAL A 32 -6.76 -2.64 9.29
CA VAL A 32 -8.20 -2.50 9.05
C VAL A 32 -8.62 -3.23 7.78
N VAL A 33 -7.80 -3.21 6.76
CA VAL A 33 -8.19 -3.75 5.45
C VAL A 33 -7.68 -5.17 5.19
N ALA A 34 -6.67 -5.63 5.92
CA ALA A 34 -6.11 -6.96 5.69
C ALA A 34 -7.14 -8.09 5.78
N PRO A 35 -8.07 -8.08 6.76
CA PRO A 35 -9.08 -9.14 6.81
C PRO A 35 -9.97 -9.21 5.58
N ARG A 36 -10.11 -8.12 4.85
CA ARG A 36 -10.97 -8.09 3.66
C ARG A 36 -10.44 -8.99 2.54
N VAL A 37 -9.14 -9.31 2.58
CA VAL A 37 -8.52 -10.20 1.61
C VAL A 37 -8.00 -11.47 2.28
N GLY A 38 -8.43 -11.73 3.52
CA GLY A 38 -8.05 -12.96 4.22
C GLY A 38 -6.62 -13.00 4.69
N MET A 39 -6.03 -11.85 5.01
CA MET A 39 -4.63 -11.77 5.41
C MET A 39 -4.47 -11.13 6.78
N GLN A 40 -3.31 -11.35 7.39
CA GLN A 40 -2.88 -10.61 8.55
C GLN A 40 -2.22 -9.31 8.11
N ALA A 41 -2.23 -8.31 8.98
CA ALA A 41 -1.60 -7.04 8.67
C ALA A 41 -0.12 -7.19 8.34
N GLU A 42 0.58 -8.07 9.05
CA GLU A 42 2.00 -8.32 8.82
C GLU A 42 2.26 -8.91 7.45
N GLU A 43 1.39 -9.80 6.99
CA GLU A 43 1.51 -10.39 5.67
C GLU A 43 1.29 -9.35 4.58
N LEU A 44 0.31 -8.48 4.77
CA LEU A 44 0.03 -7.42 3.82
C LEU A 44 1.19 -6.43 3.77
N ASP A 45 1.72 -6.06 4.93
CA ASP A 45 2.85 -5.14 5.01
C ASP A 45 4.09 -5.73 4.33
N ALA A 46 4.28 -7.04 4.41
CA ALA A 46 5.43 -7.70 3.80
C ALA A 46 5.39 -7.65 2.26
N LEU A 47 4.24 -7.41 1.67
CA LEU A 47 4.15 -7.26 0.22
C LEU A 47 4.79 -5.96 -0.27
N ILE A 48 4.80 -4.94 0.56
CA ILE A 48 5.22 -3.60 0.14
C ILE A 48 6.65 -3.57 -0.38
N PRO A 49 7.66 -4.06 0.36
CA PRO A 49 9.02 -4.06 -0.18
C PRO A 49 9.19 -4.94 -1.41
N ARG A 50 8.41 -6.03 -1.50
CA ARG A 50 8.49 -6.89 -2.68
C ARG A 50 7.94 -6.20 -3.92
N VAL A 51 6.82 -5.50 -3.77
CA VAL A 51 6.24 -4.75 -4.87
C VAL A 51 7.19 -3.63 -5.30
N ALA A 52 7.73 -2.88 -4.34
CA ALA A 52 8.65 -1.80 -4.65
C ALA A 52 9.89 -2.32 -5.38
N ALA A 53 10.48 -3.41 -4.90
CA ALA A 53 11.69 -3.97 -5.49
C ALA A 53 11.47 -4.45 -6.92
N ARG A 54 10.29 -5.01 -7.21
CA ARG A 54 10.03 -5.60 -8.52
C ARG A 54 9.53 -4.61 -9.55
N THR A 55 8.96 -3.48 -9.12
CA THR A 55 8.33 -2.53 -10.05
C THR A 55 9.10 -1.23 -10.19
N GLY A 56 10.02 -0.95 -9.27
CA GLY A 56 10.70 0.33 -9.23
C GLY A 56 9.87 1.43 -8.59
N ALA A 57 8.65 1.14 -8.16
CA ALA A 57 7.82 2.11 -7.47
C ALA A 57 8.40 2.40 -6.08
N THR A 58 8.09 3.58 -5.56
CA THR A 58 8.53 3.93 -4.20
C THR A 58 7.79 3.09 -3.18
N ALA A 59 8.34 3.01 -1.97
CA ALA A 59 7.66 2.32 -0.88
C ALA A 59 6.29 2.94 -0.59
N GLY A 60 6.20 4.28 -0.68
CA GLY A 60 4.93 4.97 -0.47
C GLY A 60 3.88 4.61 -1.49
N THR A 61 4.24 4.59 -2.77
CA THR A 61 3.34 4.20 -3.84
C THR A 61 2.92 2.73 -3.69
N SER A 62 3.90 1.87 -3.41
CA SER A 62 3.62 0.44 -3.24
C SER A 62 2.66 0.21 -2.08
N ARG A 63 2.86 0.92 -0.97
CA ARG A 63 1.97 0.80 0.19
C ARG A 63 0.56 1.25 -0.15
N ARG A 64 0.43 2.34 -0.87
CA ARG A 64 -0.88 2.86 -1.27
C ARG A 64 -1.60 1.88 -2.19
N VAL A 65 -0.88 1.30 -3.15
CA VAL A 65 -1.45 0.31 -4.06
C VAL A 65 -1.94 -0.91 -3.28
N VAL A 66 -1.10 -1.43 -2.38
CA VAL A 66 -1.47 -2.60 -1.57
C VAL A 66 -2.69 -2.27 -0.71
N TYR A 67 -2.70 -1.12 -0.07
CA TYR A 67 -3.82 -0.70 0.76
C TYR A 67 -5.12 -0.61 -0.05
N LEU A 68 -5.09 0.04 -1.19
CA LEU A 68 -6.30 0.23 -2.00
C LEU A 68 -6.85 -1.10 -2.51
N LEU A 69 -5.97 -2.00 -2.94
CA LEU A 69 -6.41 -3.33 -3.38
C LEU A 69 -7.03 -4.12 -2.24
N ALA A 70 -6.43 -4.07 -1.06
CA ALA A 70 -6.98 -4.76 0.10
C ALA A 70 -8.32 -4.12 0.53
N CYS A 71 -8.39 -2.80 0.49
CA CYS A 71 -9.61 -2.08 0.86
C CYS A 71 -10.78 -2.46 -0.05
N SER A 72 -10.52 -2.71 -1.31
CA SER A 72 -11.58 -3.13 -2.24
C SER A 72 -12.16 -4.49 -1.88
N GLY A 73 -11.38 -5.35 -1.22
CA GLY A 73 -11.82 -6.70 -0.87
C GLY A 73 -11.97 -7.64 -2.06
N ILE A 74 -11.60 -7.20 -3.27
CA ILE A 74 -11.75 -8.01 -4.48
C ILE A 74 -10.64 -9.05 -4.63
N PRO A 75 -9.34 -8.69 -4.50
CA PRO A 75 -8.30 -9.72 -4.56
C PRO A 75 -8.36 -10.63 -3.35
N THR A 76 -7.89 -11.85 -3.51
CA THR A 76 -7.72 -12.79 -2.41
C THR A 76 -6.27 -12.78 -1.93
N SER A 77 -5.99 -13.46 -0.83
CA SER A 77 -4.62 -13.59 -0.35
C SER A 77 -3.70 -14.24 -1.39
N ALA A 78 -4.27 -15.04 -2.28
CA ALA A 78 -3.49 -15.70 -3.34
C ALA A 78 -3.21 -14.81 -4.53
N THR A 79 -4.01 -13.77 -4.75
CA THR A 79 -3.94 -12.96 -5.97
C THR A 79 -3.48 -11.53 -5.73
N ILE A 80 -3.49 -11.07 -4.49
CA ILE A 80 -3.25 -9.66 -4.21
C ILE A 80 -1.84 -9.21 -4.59
N GLU A 81 -0.85 -10.05 -4.41
CA GLU A 81 0.51 -9.68 -4.77
C GLU A 81 0.64 -9.45 -6.27
N ALA A 82 0.09 -10.34 -7.09
CA ALA A 82 0.11 -10.18 -8.53
C ALA A 82 -0.61 -8.91 -8.97
N LYS A 83 -1.76 -8.62 -8.37
CA LYS A 83 -2.49 -7.39 -8.67
C LYS A 83 -1.72 -6.15 -8.24
N ALA A 84 -1.05 -6.21 -7.10
CA ALA A 84 -0.24 -5.09 -6.63
C ALA A 84 0.96 -4.83 -7.55
N LEU A 85 1.61 -5.89 -8.03
CA LEU A 85 2.70 -5.75 -8.98
C LEU A 85 2.22 -5.10 -10.27
N GLU A 86 1.07 -5.54 -10.76
CA GLU A 86 0.49 -4.98 -11.98
C GLU A 86 0.15 -3.51 -11.79
N ALA A 87 -0.52 -3.16 -10.70
CA ALA A 87 -0.93 -1.78 -10.45
C ALA A 87 0.28 -0.86 -10.26
N ALA A 88 1.27 -1.30 -9.51
CA ALA A 88 2.47 -0.48 -9.30
C ALA A 88 3.24 -0.28 -10.60
N THR A 89 3.29 -1.30 -11.45
CA THR A 89 3.92 -1.20 -12.76
C THR A 89 3.19 -0.16 -13.62
N ILE A 90 1.88 -0.19 -13.63
CA ILE A 90 1.08 0.78 -14.37
C ILE A 90 1.35 2.20 -13.86
N THR A 91 1.42 2.38 -12.55
CA THR A 91 1.72 3.66 -11.94
C THR A 91 3.03 4.22 -12.48
N GLU A 92 4.06 3.38 -12.55
CA GLU A 92 5.38 3.81 -12.99
C GLU A 92 5.45 4.06 -14.49
N LYS A 93 4.84 3.19 -15.28
CA LYS A 93 4.93 3.28 -16.74
C LYS A 93 3.99 4.31 -17.35
N GLN A 94 2.81 4.46 -16.78
CA GLN A 94 1.78 5.31 -17.36
C GLN A 94 1.54 6.58 -16.56
N ARG A 95 2.33 6.79 -15.51
CA ARG A 95 2.25 7.97 -14.64
C ARG A 95 0.86 8.18 -14.08
N MET A 96 0.18 7.11 -13.75
CA MET A 96 -1.10 7.17 -13.08
C MET A 96 -0.91 7.29 -11.58
N THR A 97 -1.95 7.80 -10.91
CA THR A 97 -1.98 7.74 -9.45
C THR A 97 -2.19 6.28 -9.02
N ALA A 98 -1.82 5.99 -7.78
CA ALA A 98 -2.03 4.64 -7.24
C ALA A 98 -3.52 4.26 -7.30
N ARG A 99 -4.41 5.21 -7.05
CA ARG A 99 -5.85 4.96 -7.10
C ARG A 99 -6.31 4.62 -8.52
N GLN A 100 -5.85 5.37 -9.51
CA GLN A 100 -6.18 5.09 -10.90
C GLN A 100 -5.68 3.72 -11.34
N ALA A 101 -4.45 3.38 -10.95
CA ALA A 101 -3.87 2.09 -11.29
C ALA A 101 -4.61 0.95 -10.62
N ALA A 102 -4.97 1.10 -9.35
CA ALA A 102 -5.73 0.07 -8.64
C ALA A 102 -7.09 -0.15 -9.30
N ILE A 103 -7.78 0.91 -9.68
CA ILE A 103 -9.07 0.80 -10.38
C ILE A 103 -8.89 0.08 -11.72
N ALA A 104 -7.84 0.43 -12.46
CA ALA A 104 -7.60 -0.18 -13.76
C ALA A 104 -7.37 -1.68 -13.64
N VAL A 105 -6.63 -2.10 -12.63
CA VAL A 105 -6.34 -3.51 -12.41
C VAL A 105 -7.58 -4.28 -11.95
N LEU A 106 -8.41 -3.64 -11.13
CA LEU A 106 -9.62 -4.28 -10.60
C LEU A 106 -10.74 -4.34 -11.62
N SER A 107 -10.86 -3.34 -12.49
CA SER A 107 -11.94 -3.30 -13.47
C SER A 107 -11.67 -4.16 -14.69
N GLY A 108 -10.57 -4.89 -14.71
CA GLY A 108 -10.40 -5.97 -15.70
C GLY A 108 -11.42 -7.09 -15.52
N THR A 109 -12.09 -7.16 -14.38
CA THR A 109 -13.27 -7.99 -14.21
C THR A 109 -14.51 -7.15 -14.52
N PRO A 110 -15.57 -7.73 -15.08
CA PRO A 110 -16.77 -6.94 -15.36
C PRO A 110 -17.34 -6.41 -14.05
N VAL A 111 -17.12 -5.14 -13.81
CA VAL A 111 -17.69 -4.42 -12.68
C VAL A 111 -18.83 -3.60 -13.25
N ASP A 112 -19.92 -3.57 -12.53
CA ASP A 112 -21.01 -2.68 -12.85
C ASP A 112 -20.44 -1.27 -12.98
N GLY A 113 -20.58 -0.68 -14.15
CA GLY A 113 -20.00 0.62 -14.44
C GLY A 113 -20.52 1.76 -13.59
N SER A 114 -21.50 1.51 -12.74
CA SER A 114 -22.06 2.54 -11.88
C SER A 114 -21.32 2.67 -10.55
N ALA A 115 -20.40 1.78 -10.23
CA ALA A 115 -19.71 1.80 -8.95
C ALA A 115 -18.23 1.51 -9.11
N SER A 116 -17.40 2.40 -8.57
CA SER A 116 -15.97 2.16 -8.50
C SER A 116 -15.69 1.07 -7.45
N PRO A 117 -14.79 0.11 -7.75
CA PRO A 117 -14.40 -0.88 -6.73
C PRO A 117 -13.74 -0.24 -5.50
N LEU A 118 -13.35 1.01 -5.58
CA LEU A 118 -12.74 1.73 -4.47
C LEU A 118 -13.67 2.77 -3.86
N LYS A 119 -14.96 2.61 -4.03
CA LYS A 119 -15.94 3.61 -3.61
C LYS A 119 -15.80 4.00 -2.14
N ASP A 120 -15.51 3.04 -1.27
CA ASP A 120 -15.43 3.27 0.17
C ASP A 120 -13.98 3.32 0.67
N CYS A 121 -13.04 3.50 -0.22
CA CYS A 121 -11.61 3.58 0.09
C CYS A 121 -11.05 5.00 -0.20
#